data_3676ae975c9dbc82ba8dd83ef3e2a4fe
#
_entry.id   3676ae975c9dbc82ba8dd83ef3e2a4fe
#
_cell.length_a   1.000
_cell.length_b   1.000
_cell.length_c   1.000
_cell.angle_alpha   90.00
_cell.angle_beta   90.00
_cell.angle_gamma   90.00
#
_symmetry.space_group_name_H-M   'P 1'
#
loop_
_entity.id
_entity.type
_entity.pdbx_description
1 polymer ?
#
loop_
_entity_poly.entity_id
_entity_poly.type
_entity_poly.pdbx_seq_one_letter_code
_entity_poly.pdbx_strand_id
1 'polypeptide(L)'
;AWEQGYESLWVRQARPYAGDTYGMHMPLLAGTEVAIAFEDGNPDRPYIAHALHDSAHGDHVTIQNYKRNVLRTPSNNKLRLDDERGKEHIKLSTEYGGKSQLNLGHLVDSGKQQRGEGFELRTDSFGAIRAQKGIFISADGQSKAQGKVLEMQPAISLLKTAQEQMQSISTDAQTATANPSDLQAQISLLQQNLTELKQAVQLLSAPKGIALSSGEHLQMSASDNLIATAGKNADVSIAKNFFIGVGNTLSIFVRKLGMKLIANQGPITVQAQNDLMELLARKAITITSTEDEIKITAKKKITLNAGGSYIRIDENGIESGTAGEYLTKAGHYGRLDKAKLPTEFPALAAKSEDPIKRWLFS
;
A
#
# COMPACT_ATOMS: atom_id res chain seq x y z
N ALA A 1 -11.74 -35.29 63.54
CA ALA A 1 -12.61 -34.81 62.46
C ALA A 1 -13.31 -35.99 61.77
N TRP A 2 -12.59 -37.06 61.52
CA TRP A 2 -13.11 -38.31 60.92
C TRP A 2 -14.34 -38.87 61.63
N GLU A 3 -14.27 -38.92 62.90
CA GLU A 3 -15.35 -39.42 63.74
C GLU A 3 -16.61 -38.51 63.82
N GLN A 4 -16.51 -37.30 63.28
CA GLN A 4 -17.59 -36.31 63.24
C GLN A 4 -18.22 -36.16 61.81
N GLY A 5 -17.78 -36.94 60.81
CA GLY A 5 -18.34 -36.92 59.44
C GLY A 5 -18.07 -35.67 58.68
N TYR A 6 -16.96 -34.98 58.98
CA TYR A 6 -16.54 -33.77 58.25
C TYR A 6 -15.49 -34.02 57.16
N GLU A 7 -15.35 -35.27 56.72
CA GLU A 7 -14.43 -35.63 55.63
C GLU A 7 -14.99 -35.19 54.27
N SER A 8 -14.12 -34.74 53.45
CA SER A 8 -14.41 -34.52 52.03
C SER A 8 -13.93 -35.71 51.19
N LEU A 9 -14.72 -36.11 50.21
CA LEU A 9 -14.31 -37.11 49.24
C LEU A 9 -14.18 -36.52 47.83
N TRP A 10 -13.37 -37.19 47.03
CA TRP A 10 -13.29 -36.87 45.60
C TRP A 10 -14.53 -37.42 44.90
N VAL A 11 -15.32 -36.49 44.27
CA VAL A 11 -16.52 -36.82 43.52
C VAL A 11 -16.26 -36.51 42.04
N ARG A 12 -16.55 -37.47 41.18
CA ARG A 12 -16.44 -37.28 39.71
C ARG A 12 -17.50 -36.29 39.22
N GLN A 13 -17.14 -35.45 38.26
CA GLN A 13 -18.09 -34.60 37.58
C GLN A 13 -18.45 -35.18 36.21
N ALA A 14 -19.72 -35.44 35.96
CA ALA A 14 -20.21 -35.77 34.61
C ALA A 14 -20.03 -34.59 33.66
N ARG A 15 -19.72 -34.90 32.45
CA ARG A 15 -19.53 -33.91 31.40
C ARG A 15 -20.34 -34.29 30.17
N PRO A 16 -20.91 -33.29 29.41
CA PRO A 16 -21.69 -33.59 28.19
C PRO A 16 -20.92 -34.38 27.12
N TYR A 17 -19.58 -34.21 27.11
CA TYR A 17 -18.68 -34.84 26.14
C TYR A 17 -17.32 -35.04 26.76
N ALA A 18 -16.81 -36.28 26.76
CA ALA A 18 -15.54 -36.64 27.35
C ALA A 18 -14.94 -37.90 26.71
N GLY A 19 -13.64 -37.97 26.59
CA GLY A 19 -12.88 -39.10 26.08
C GLY A 19 -11.39 -38.95 26.42
N ASP A 20 -10.55 -39.77 25.79
CA ASP A 20 -9.11 -39.69 25.98
C ASP A 20 -8.54 -38.43 25.37
N THR A 21 -7.95 -37.56 26.18
CA THR A 21 -7.34 -36.26 25.85
C THR A 21 -8.29 -35.22 25.24
N TYR A 22 -9.60 -35.44 25.14
CA TYR A 22 -10.59 -34.51 24.62
C TYR A 22 -11.88 -34.46 25.43
N GLY A 23 -12.64 -33.39 25.32
CA GLY A 23 -13.95 -33.23 25.96
C GLY A 23 -14.32 -31.78 26.23
N MET A 24 -15.52 -31.58 26.79
CA MET A 24 -16.02 -30.27 27.25
C MET A 24 -15.71 -30.13 28.74
N HIS A 25 -14.68 -29.34 29.08
CA HIS A 25 -14.25 -29.11 30.43
C HIS A 25 -14.70 -27.73 30.94
N MET A 26 -15.67 -27.73 31.88
CA MET A 26 -16.15 -26.53 32.57
C MET A 26 -15.86 -26.73 34.07
N PRO A 27 -14.88 -26.04 34.67
CA PRO A 27 -14.56 -26.19 36.09
C PRO A 27 -15.67 -25.60 36.93
N LEU A 28 -16.07 -26.34 37.95
CA LEU A 28 -16.97 -25.86 39.00
C LEU A 28 -16.20 -25.00 40.02
N LEU A 29 -16.82 -23.94 40.48
CA LEU A 29 -16.27 -23.08 41.52
C LEU A 29 -16.87 -23.49 42.89
N ALA A 30 -16.12 -23.24 43.94
CA ALA A 30 -16.64 -23.43 45.31
C ALA A 30 -17.90 -22.60 45.53
N GLY A 31 -18.93 -23.20 46.14
CA GLY A 31 -20.23 -22.59 46.34
C GLY A 31 -21.25 -22.82 45.20
N THR A 32 -20.86 -23.49 44.12
CA THR A 32 -21.82 -23.85 43.06
C THR A 32 -22.76 -24.93 43.55
N GLU A 33 -24.07 -24.72 43.44
CA GLU A 33 -25.09 -25.75 43.67
C GLU A 33 -25.02 -26.83 42.58
N VAL A 34 -25.09 -28.09 42.97
CA VAL A 34 -24.97 -29.23 42.07
C VAL A 34 -26.01 -30.30 42.32
N ALA A 35 -26.47 -30.95 41.28
CA ALA A 35 -27.28 -32.19 41.40
C ALA A 35 -26.34 -33.39 41.49
N ILE A 36 -26.51 -34.19 42.56
CA ILE A 36 -25.78 -35.44 42.77
C ILE A 36 -26.62 -36.61 42.23
N ALA A 37 -25.98 -37.49 41.50
CA ALA A 37 -26.55 -38.77 41.09
C ALA A 37 -25.64 -39.89 41.58
N PHE A 38 -26.20 -41.13 41.62
CA PHE A 38 -25.52 -42.29 42.17
C PHE A 38 -25.40 -43.37 41.07
N GLU A 39 -24.23 -43.95 40.92
CA GLU A 39 -23.96 -45.00 39.97
C GLU A 39 -24.71 -46.28 40.41
N ASP A 40 -25.51 -46.83 39.50
CA ASP A 40 -26.43 -47.98 39.79
C ASP A 40 -27.35 -47.77 41.01
N GLY A 41 -27.63 -46.52 41.41
CA GLY A 41 -28.41 -46.18 42.59
C GLY A 41 -27.70 -46.41 43.93
N ASN A 42 -26.40 -46.65 43.92
CA ASN A 42 -25.60 -46.90 45.11
C ASN A 42 -25.14 -45.58 45.75
N PRO A 43 -25.58 -45.24 47.00
CA PRO A 43 -25.21 -44.01 47.67
C PRO A 43 -23.70 -43.82 47.90
N ASP A 44 -22.94 -44.94 47.93
CA ASP A 44 -21.49 -44.92 48.14
C ASP A 44 -20.72 -44.55 46.85
N ARG A 45 -21.41 -44.39 45.73
CA ARG A 45 -20.85 -44.07 44.43
C ARG A 45 -21.46 -42.78 43.81
N PRO A 46 -21.32 -41.64 44.52
CA PRO A 46 -21.88 -40.38 44.06
C PRO A 46 -21.08 -39.80 42.90
N TYR A 47 -21.75 -39.07 42.01
CA TYR A 47 -21.13 -38.19 41.03
C TYR A 47 -21.96 -36.92 40.82
N ILE A 48 -21.30 -35.82 40.45
CA ILE A 48 -21.95 -34.56 40.10
C ILE A 48 -22.52 -34.71 38.69
N ALA A 49 -23.84 -34.72 38.59
CA ALA A 49 -24.55 -34.86 37.32
C ALA A 49 -24.64 -33.53 36.59
N HIS A 50 -25.02 -32.45 37.27
CA HIS A 50 -25.21 -31.12 36.70
C HIS A 50 -24.89 -30.04 37.73
N ALA A 51 -24.53 -28.83 37.24
CA ALA A 51 -24.56 -27.58 38.00
C ALA A 51 -25.94 -26.93 37.86
N LEU A 52 -26.40 -26.27 38.93
CA LEU A 52 -27.69 -25.58 38.97
C LEU A 52 -27.49 -24.10 39.24
N HIS A 53 -28.37 -23.28 38.73
CA HIS A 53 -28.54 -21.92 39.22
C HIS A 53 -29.45 -21.91 40.43
N ASP A 54 -29.16 -21.05 41.38
CA ASP A 54 -29.94 -20.91 42.63
C ASP A 54 -30.43 -19.46 42.82
N SER A 55 -31.11 -19.19 43.93
CA SER A 55 -31.63 -17.85 44.22
C SER A 55 -30.56 -16.80 44.46
N ALA A 56 -29.34 -17.20 44.86
CA ALA A 56 -28.19 -16.33 45.05
C ALA A 56 -27.36 -16.18 43.77
N HIS A 57 -27.39 -17.18 42.87
CA HIS A 57 -26.59 -17.28 41.66
C HIS A 57 -27.49 -17.49 40.43
N GLY A 58 -28.28 -16.44 40.12
CA GLY A 58 -29.26 -16.48 39.04
C GLY A 58 -28.65 -16.68 37.65
N ASP A 59 -29.42 -17.29 36.74
CA ASP A 59 -29.01 -17.45 35.34
C ASP A 59 -28.78 -16.08 34.68
N HIS A 60 -27.73 -16.00 33.87
CA HIS A 60 -27.42 -14.85 33.05
C HIS A 60 -28.33 -14.73 31.82
N VAL A 61 -29.11 -15.76 31.50
CA VAL A 61 -30.20 -15.74 30.51
C VAL A 61 -31.53 -15.67 31.25
N THR A 62 -32.31 -14.62 30.98
CA THR A 62 -33.58 -14.33 31.66
C THR A 62 -34.71 -14.19 30.63
N ILE A 63 -35.95 -13.96 31.05
CA ILE A 63 -37.07 -13.70 30.18
C ILE A 63 -36.84 -12.50 29.24
N GLN A 64 -35.95 -11.57 29.59
CA GLN A 64 -35.65 -10.41 28.78
C GLN A 64 -34.69 -10.71 27.62
N ASN A 65 -33.96 -11.83 27.66
CA ASN A 65 -32.95 -12.23 26.68
C ASN A 65 -32.96 -13.73 26.36
N TYR A 66 -34.11 -14.36 26.54
CA TYR A 66 -34.33 -15.82 26.46
C TYR A 66 -33.98 -16.40 25.05
N LYS A 67 -33.91 -15.55 24.04
CA LYS A 67 -33.52 -15.97 22.66
C LYS A 67 -32.00 -16.21 22.51
N ARG A 68 -31.22 -16.03 23.58
CA ARG A 68 -29.76 -16.16 23.56
C ARG A 68 -29.29 -17.49 24.07
N ASN A 69 -28.42 -18.11 23.31
CA ASN A 69 -27.58 -19.23 23.75
C ASN A 69 -26.23 -18.66 24.18
N VAL A 70 -25.82 -18.85 25.44
CA VAL A 70 -24.63 -18.15 25.97
C VAL A 70 -23.78 -19.12 26.79
N LEU A 71 -22.51 -19.21 26.40
CA LEU A 71 -21.44 -19.74 27.22
C LEU A 71 -20.65 -18.56 27.76
N ARG A 72 -20.61 -18.43 29.10
CA ARG A 72 -19.91 -17.32 29.77
C ARG A 72 -19.09 -17.85 30.93
N THR A 73 -17.82 -17.44 30.98
CA THR A 73 -16.92 -17.79 32.09
C THR A 73 -16.98 -16.75 33.23
N PRO A 74 -16.49 -17.06 34.43
CA PRO A 74 -16.40 -16.08 35.52
C PRO A 74 -15.63 -14.80 35.15
N SER A 75 -14.60 -14.90 34.29
CA SER A 75 -13.84 -13.77 33.79
C SER A 75 -14.50 -13.04 32.60
N ASN A 76 -15.79 -13.33 32.33
CA ASN A 76 -16.58 -12.74 31.25
C ASN A 76 -16.08 -13.05 29.82
N ASN A 77 -15.29 -14.12 29.62
CA ASN A 77 -15.10 -14.66 28.27
C ASN A 77 -16.44 -15.26 27.80
N LYS A 78 -16.82 -14.97 26.56
CA LYS A 78 -18.20 -15.20 26.14
C LYS A 78 -18.29 -15.69 24.70
N LEU A 79 -19.05 -16.77 24.50
CA LEU A 79 -19.64 -17.13 23.22
C LEU A 79 -21.16 -16.91 23.33
N ARG A 80 -21.73 -16.06 22.50
CA ARG A 80 -23.16 -15.75 22.48
C ARG A 80 -23.70 -15.92 21.08
N LEU A 81 -24.80 -16.68 20.95
CA LEU A 81 -25.62 -16.79 19.76
C LEU A 81 -26.99 -16.18 20.10
N ASP A 82 -27.39 -15.13 19.38
CA ASP A 82 -28.65 -14.44 19.58
C ASP A 82 -29.57 -14.79 18.41
N ASP A 83 -30.65 -15.52 18.68
CA ASP A 83 -31.60 -16.05 17.70
C ASP A 83 -32.82 -15.13 17.51
N GLU A 84 -32.70 -13.85 17.84
CA GLU A 84 -33.77 -12.90 17.56
C GLU A 84 -33.96 -12.74 16.04
N ARG A 85 -35.11 -13.18 15.54
CA ARG A 85 -35.41 -13.23 14.13
C ARG A 85 -35.24 -11.88 13.43
N GLY A 86 -34.40 -11.85 12.36
CA GLY A 86 -34.03 -10.60 11.64
C GLY A 86 -32.98 -9.76 12.36
N LYS A 87 -32.44 -10.26 13.51
CA LYS A 87 -31.36 -9.61 14.26
C LYS A 87 -30.37 -10.63 14.81
N GLU A 88 -30.24 -11.73 14.10
CA GLU A 88 -29.36 -12.84 14.47
C GLU A 88 -27.92 -12.34 14.62
N HIS A 89 -27.25 -12.79 15.70
CA HIS A 89 -25.92 -12.28 16.03
C HIS A 89 -25.09 -13.35 16.75
N ILE A 90 -23.86 -13.54 16.29
CA ILE A 90 -22.86 -14.35 16.99
C ILE A 90 -21.78 -13.43 17.52
N LYS A 91 -21.41 -13.62 18.81
CA LYS A 91 -20.34 -12.88 19.46
C LYS A 91 -19.39 -13.80 20.20
N LEU A 92 -18.10 -13.72 19.87
CA LEU A 92 -17.00 -14.27 20.66
C LEU A 92 -16.20 -13.11 21.23
N SER A 93 -16.02 -13.06 22.56
CA SER A 93 -15.35 -11.92 23.19
C SER A 93 -14.65 -12.23 24.49
N THR A 94 -13.61 -11.43 24.81
CA THR A 94 -12.97 -11.31 26.11
C THR A 94 -12.92 -9.85 26.54
N GLU A 95 -12.88 -9.58 27.83
CA GLU A 95 -12.73 -8.21 28.38
C GLU A 95 -11.27 -7.89 28.74
N TYR A 96 -10.35 -8.83 28.55
CA TYR A 96 -8.91 -8.62 28.85
C TYR A 96 -8.30 -7.53 27.97
N GLY A 97 -7.57 -6.60 28.58
CA GLY A 97 -6.84 -5.55 27.89
C GLY A 97 -7.72 -4.55 27.11
N GLY A 98 -8.91 -4.22 27.65
CA GLY A 98 -9.96 -3.52 26.93
C GLY A 98 -10.99 -4.54 26.46
N LYS A 99 -11.19 -4.65 25.17
CA LYS A 99 -12.15 -5.64 24.64
C LYS A 99 -11.68 -6.19 23.29
N SER A 100 -11.50 -7.51 23.24
CA SER A 100 -11.27 -8.22 21.98
C SER A 100 -12.51 -9.01 21.60
N GLN A 101 -13.00 -8.87 20.36
CA GLN A 101 -14.23 -9.50 19.94
C GLN A 101 -14.30 -9.79 18.45
N LEU A 102 -14.98 -10.87 18.11
CA LEU A 102 -15.52 -11.17 16.80
C LEU A 102 -17.04 -11.11 16.88
N ASN A 103 -17.65 -10.27 16.07
CA ASN A 103 -19.10 -10.18 15.90
C ASN A 103 -19.48 -10.58 14.50
N LEU A 104 -20.58 -11.32 14.32
CA LEU A 104 -21.14 -11.72 13.03
C LEU A 104 -22.64 -11.42 13.02
N GLY A 105 -23.16 -10.94 11.91
CA GLY A 105 -24.58 -10.70 11.66
C GLY A 105 -25.03 -9.29 12.02
N HIS A 106 -26.12 -9.16 12.80
CA HIS A 106 -26.70 -7.87 13.22
C HIS A 106 -25.92 -7.29 14.39
N LEU A 107 -25.11 -6.25 14.16
CA LEU A 107 -24.27 -5.63 15.17
C LEU A 107 -25.01 -4.50 15.90
N VAL A 108 -24.91 -4.49 17.23
CA VAL A 108 -25.51 -3.46 18.07
C VAL A 108 -24.49 -2.81 19.00
N ASP A 109 -24.76 -1.59 19.43
CA ASP A 109 -24.02 -0.88 20.45
C ASP A 109 -24.41 -1.31 21.89
N SER A 110 -23.91 -0.62 22.91
CA SER A 110 -24.25 -0.86 24.32
C SER A 110 -25.71 -0.53 24.65
N GLY A 111 -26.32 0.38 23.90
CA GLY A 111 -27.73 0.77 23.99
C GLY A 111 -28.69 -0.13 23.20
N LYS A 112 -28.20 -1.23 22.61
CA LYS A 112 -28.95 -2.14 21.72
C LYS A 112 -29.42 -1.50 20.41
N GLN A 113 -28.89 -0.32 20.02
CA GLN A 113 -29.15 0.29 18.74
C GLN A 113 -28.31 -0.38 17.65
N GLN A 114 -28.85 -0.53 16.46
CA GLN A 114 -28.14 -1.10 15.33
C GLN A 114 -26.90 -0.25 14.99
N ARG A 115 -25.75 -0.91 14.92
CA ARG A 115 -24.45 -0.30 14.60
C ARG A 115 -23.95 -0.69 13.20
N GLY A 116 -24.43 -1.81 12.67
CA GLY A 116 -24.08 -2.32 11.34
C GLY A 116 -24.48 -3.77 11.14
N GLU A 117 -24.08 -4.31 9.99
CA GLU A 117 -24.30 -5.69 9.56
C GLU A 117 -23.00 -6.30 9.03
N GLY A 118 -22.88 -7.62 9.05
CA GLY A 118 -21.75 -8.36 8.52
C GLY A 118 -20.82 -8.89 9.59
N PHE A 119 -19.52 -8.57 9.53
CA PHE A 119 -18.59 -9.00 10.57
C PHE A 119 -17.71 -7.84 11.06
N GLU A 120 -17.32 -7.93 12.33
CA GLU A 120 -16.33 -7.05 12.94
C GLU A 120 -15.35 -7.87 13.79
N LEU A 121 -14.06 -7.78 13.45
CA LEU A 121 -12.96 -8.25 14.30
C LEU A 121 -12.29 -7.02 14.93
N ARG A 122 -12.36 -6.92 16.26
CA ARG A 122 -11.92 -5.73 16.97
C ARG A 122 -11.15 -6.07 18.24
N THR A 123 -10.12 -5.26 18.53
CA THR A 123 -9.43 -5.23 19.83
C THR A 123 -9.04 -3.79 20.16
N ASP A 124 -8.95 -3.47 21.46
CA ASP A 124 -8.39 -2.21 21.95
C ASP A 124 -6.87 -2.35 22.24
N SER A 125 -6.28 -3.53 21.96
CA SER A 125 -4.86 -3.85 22.07
C SER A 125 -4.23 -4.09 20.70
N PHE A 126 -3.22 -4.95 20.59
CA PHE A 126 -2.52 -5.26 19.35
C PHE A 126 -3.24 -6.33 18.53
N GLY A 127 -3.29 -6.15 17.21
CA GLY A 127 -3.83 -7.13 16.26
C GLY A 127 -2.76 -7.60 15.27
N ALA A 128 -2.81 -8.87 14.86
CA ALA A 128 -2.00 -9.42 13.80
C ALA A 128 -2.81 -10.40 12.95
N ILE A 129 -2.68 -10.26 11.60
CA ILE A 129 -3.21 -11.22 10.64
C ILE A 129 -2.02 -11.80 9.90
N ARG A 130 -1.78 -13.12 10.01
CA ARG A 130 -0.63 -13.80 9.42
C ARG A 130 -1.08 -15.07 8.71
N ALA A 131 -0.58 -15.28 7.49
CA ALA A 131 -0.75 -16.52 6.77
C ALA A 131 0.54 -16.82 5.98
N GLN A 132 1.15 -17.97 6.22
CA GLN A 132 2.44 -18.37 5.63
C GLN A 132 2.38 -18.48 4.10
N LYS A 133 1.26 -18.90 3.54
CA LYS A 133 1.08 -19.10 2.09
C LYS A 133 0.56 -17.86 1.34
N GLY A 134 0.28 -16.77 2.05
CA GLY A 134 -0.23 -15.53 1.48
C GLY A 134 -1.59 -15.12 2.04
N ILE A 135 -1.99 -13.87 1.77
CA ILE A 135 -3.24 -13.27 2.23
C ILE A 135 -3.95 -12.64 1.03
N PHE A 136 -5.21 -12.98 0.84
CA PHE A 136 -6.10 -12.34 -0.11
C PHE A 136 -7.19 -11.58 0.64
N ILE A 137 -7.30 -10.26 0.41
CA ILE A 137 -8.33 -9.39 0.95
C ILE A 137 -9.05 -8.74 -0.23
N SER A 138 -10.33 -9.03 -0.39
CA SER A 138 -11.12 -8.57 -1.53
C SER A 138 -12.45 -7.97 -1.09
N ALA A 139 -12.91 -6.98 -1.86
CA ALA A 139 -14.26 -6.47 -1.85
C ALA A 139 -15.11 -7.03 -3.02
N ASP A 140 -14.58 -7.96 -3.78
CA ASP A 140 -15.34 -8.69 -4.80
C ASP A 140 -16.35 -9.63 -4.14
N GLY A 141 -17.61 -9.59 -4.58
CA GLY A 141 -18.67 -10.43 -4.03
C GLY A 141 -18.55 -11.89 -4.48
N GLN A 142 -18.77 -12.83 -3.54
CA GLN A 142 -18.85 -14.25 -3.81
C GLN A 142 -20.22 -14.77 -3.35
N SER A 143 -21.22 -14.66 -4.25
CA SER A 143 -22.60 -15.02 -3.95
C SER A 143 -22.73 -16.47 -3.49
N LYS A 144 -23.49 -16.73 -2.41
CA LYS A 144 -23.74 -18.04 -1.83
C LYS A 144 -22.49 -18.86 -1.50
N ALA A 145 -21.34 -18.19 -1.33
CA ALA A 145 -20.04 -18.81 -1.09
C ALA A 145 -19.69 -19.92 -2.10
N GLN A 146 -20.07 -19.74 -3.36
CA GLN A 146 -19.75 -20.68 -4.44
C GLN A 146 -18.40 -20.34 -5.05
N GLY A 147 -17.68 -21.38 -5.53
CA GLY A 147 -16.36 -21.24 -6.11
C GLY A 147 -15.21 -21.48 -5.13
N LYS A 148 -14.01 -21.15 -5.54
CA LYS A 148 -12.81 -21.32 -4.70
C LYS A 148 -12.72 -20.23 -3.63
N VAL A 149 -12.21 -20.55 -2.45
CA VAL A 149 -11.91 -19.55 -1.38
C VAL A 149 -10.98 -18.45 -1.91
N LEU A 150 -10.00 -18.81 -2.74
CA LEU A 150 -9.07 -17.89 -3.38
C LEU A 150 -9.50 -17.61 -4.83
N GLU A 151 -10.74 -17.14 -5.03
CA GLU A 151 -11.19 -16.69 -6.34
C GLU A 151 -10.61 -15.29 -6.62
N MET A 152 -9.49 -15.26 -7.36
CA MET A 152 -8.71 -14.04 -7.61
C MET A 152 -8.84 -13.55 -9.06
N GLN A 153 -9.64 -14.21 -9.89
CA GLN A 153 -9.72 -13.92 -11.33
C GLN A 153 -10.05 -12.45 -11.65
N PRO A 154 -10.97 -11.75 -10.95
CA PRO A 154 -11.20 -10.32 -11.19
C PRO A 154 -9.94 -9.48 -11.01
N ALA A 155 -9.21 -9.67 -9.90
CA ALA A 155 -7.97 -8.95 -9.63
C ALA A 155 -6.86 -9.26 -10.65
N ILE A 156 -6.67 -10.54 -11.00
CA ILE A 156 -5.69 -10.97 -11.99
C ILE A 156 -5.99 -10.36 -13.37
N SER A 157 -7.25 -10.27 -13.75
CA SER A 157 -7.66 -9.67 -15.04
C SER A 157 -7.32 -8.17 -15.09
N LEU A 158 -7.55 -7.42 -14.02
CA LEU A 158 -7.16 -6.00 -13.92
C LEU A 158 -5.65 -5.82 -14.04
N LEU A 159 -4.87 -6.66 -13.36
CA LEU A 159 -3.41 -6.60 -13.41
C LEU A 159 -2.85 -6.97 -14.80
N LYS A 160 -3.46 -7.93 -15.51
CA LYS A 160 -3.11 -8.25 -16.90
C LYS A 160 -3.36 -7.07 -17.84
N THR A 161 -4.52 -6.42 -17.72
CA THR A 161 -4.82 -5.21 -18.50
C THR A 161 -3.80 -4.09 -18.24
N ALA A 162 -3.40 -3.88 -16.98
CA ALA A 162 -2.37 -2.93 -16.63
C ALA A 162 -1.00 -3.29 -17.23
N GLN A 163 -0.63 -4.57 -17.25
CA GLN A 163 0.58 -5.08 -17.91
C GLN A 163 0.57 -4.83 -19.42
N GLU A 164 -0.52 -5.14 -20.11
CA GLU A 164 -0.67 -4.90 -21.55
C GLU A 164 -0.54 -3.42 -21.90
N GLN A 165 -1.13 -2.54 -21.10
CA GLN A 165 -0.99 -1.09 -21.25
C GLN A 165 0.45 -0.63 -21.07
N MET A 166 1.15 -1.09 -20.04
CA MET A 166 2.56 -0.78 -19.80
C MET A 166 3.44 -1.28 -20.95
N GLN A 167 3.19 -2.50 -21.45
CA GLN A 167 3.89 -3.06 -22.62
C GLN A 167 3.75 -2.15 -23.84
N SER A 168 2.55 -1.69 -24.15
CA SER A 168 2.31 -0.81 -25.29
C SER A 168 3.06 0.52 -25.19
N ILE A 169 3.01 1.16 -24.01
CA ILE A 169 3.72 2.44 -23.77
C ILE A 169 5.23 2.24 -23.80
N SER A 170 5.74 1.15 -23.22
CA SER A 170 7.17 0.83 -23.18
C SER A 170 7.75 0.57 -24.57
N THR A 171 7.01 -0.11 -25.45
CA THR A 171 7.39 -0.33 -26.85
C THR A 171 7.49 0.99 -27.61
N ASP A 172 6.54 1.90 -27.44
CA ASP A 172 6.60 3.22 -28.06
C ASP A 172 7.75 4.08 -27.51
N ALA A 173 8.04 3.97 -26.22
CA ALA A 173 9.19 4.65 -25.61
C ALA A 173 10.50 4.16 -26.21
N GLN A 174 10.69 2.85 -26.38
CA GLN A 174 11.87 2.28 -27.07
C GLN A 174 12.02 2.79 -28.51
N THR A 175 10.93 2.82 -29.27
CA THR A 175 10.92 3.34 -30.63
C THR A 175 11.33 4.80 -30.67
N ALA A 176 11.03 5.57 -29.64
CA ALA A 176 11.41 6.97 -29.48
C ALA A 176 12.77 7.14 -28.78
N THR A 177 13.58 6.09 -28.64
CA THR A 177 14.89 6.07 -27.95
C THR A 177 14.86 6.44 -26.45
N ALA A 178 13.70 6.38 -25.82
CA ALA A 178 13.56 6.49 -24.37
C ALA A 178 13.73 5.12 -23.69
N ASN A 179 14.17 5.09 -22.43
CA ASN A 179 14.35 3.84 -21.70
C ASN A 179 12.99 3.22 -21.36
N PRO A 180 12.77 1.93 -21.67
CA PRO A 180 11.52 1.24 -21.35
C PRO A 180 11.41 0.89 -19.88
N SER A 181 10.17 0.54 -19.42
CA SER A 181 9.95 -0.08 -18.12
C SER A 181 10.48 -1.52 -18.06
N ASP A 182 10.81 -1.98 -16.86
CA ASP A 182 11.11 -3.39 -16.60
C ASP A 182 9.81 -4.23 -16.54
N LEU A 183 9.43 -4.77 -17.69
CA LEU A 183 8.23 -5.59 -17.85
C LEU A 183 8.39 -7.00 -17.29
N GLN A 184 9.61 -7.52 -17.22
CA GLN A 184 9.86 -8.88 -16.75
C GLN A 184 9.52 -9.02 -15.27
N ALA A 185 9.82 -8.01 -14.46
CA ALA A 185 9.45 -7.98 -13.06
C ALA A 185 7.92 -8.07 -12.86
N GLN A 186 7.14 -7.33 -13.67
CA GLN A 186 5.68 -7.36 -13.60
C GLN A 186 5.09 -8.70 -14.07
N ILE A 187 5.62 -9.27 -15.14
CA ILE A 187 5.21 -10.59 -15.66
C ILE A 187 5.48 -11.67 -14.61
N SER A 188 6.66 -11.66 -14.00
CA SER A 188 7.04 -12.59 -12.95
C SER A 188 6.12 -12.48 -11.73
N LEU A 189 5.84 -11.28 -11.25
CA LEU A 189 4.91 -11.05 -10.16
C LEU A 189 3.52 -11.66 -10.43
N LEU A 190 2.97 -11.43 -11.62
CA LEU A 190 1.65 -11.93 -12.00
C LEU A 190 1.62 -13.46 -12.16
N GLN A 191 2.55 -14.01 -12.91
CA GLN A 191 2.51 -15.42 -13.32
C GLN A 191 3.07 -16.38 -12.26
N GLN A 192 4.10 -15.96 -11.55
CA GLN A 192 4.82 -16.81 -10.61
C GLN A 192 4.33 -16.66 -9.17
N ASN A 193 3.91 -15.48 -8.76
CA ASN A 193 3.63 -15.19 -7.37
C ASN A 193 2.14 -15.06 -7.06
N LEU A 194 1.42 -14.20 -7.79
CA LEU A 194 0.03 -13.86 -7.48
C LEU A 194 -0.98 -14.93 -7.86
N THR A 195 -0.81 -15.59 -9.00
CA THR A 195 -1.78 -16.60 -9.47
C THR A 195 -1.89 -17.74 -8.47
N GLU A 196 -3.08 -17.89 -7.84
CA GLU A 196 -3.38 -18.89 -6.81
C GLU A 196 -2.49 -18.78 -5.53
N LEU A 197 -1.91 -17.60 -5.26
CA LEU A 197 -0.96 -17.37 -4.16
C LEU A 197 0.15 -18.43 -4.12
N LYS A 198 0.82 -18.65 -5.24
CA LYS A 198 1.92 -19.64 -5.33
C LYS A 198 3.10 -19.32 -4.42
N GLN A 199 3.25 -18.06 -4.04
CA GLN A 199 4.25 -17.57 -3.10
C GLN A 199 3.57 -16.80 -1.95
N ALA A 200 4.33 -16.46 -0.91
CA ALA A 200 3.86 -15.70 0.24
C ALA A 200 3.64 -14.22 -0.11
N VAL A 201 2.56 -13.91 -0.83
CA VAL A 201 2.19 -12.56 -1.25
C VAL A 201 0.91 -12.08 -0.56
N GLN A 202 0.74 -10.76 -0.49
CA GLN A 202 -0.52 -10.14 -0.10
C GLN A 202 -1.15 -9.48 -1.32
N LEU A 203 -2.40 -9.83 -1.64
CA LEU A 203 -3.20 -9.21 -2.68
C LEU A 203 -4.37 -8.45 -2.05
N LEU A 204 -4.46 -7.15 -2.36
CA LEU A 204 -5.61 -6.29 -2.03
C LEU A 204 -6.36 -5.98 -3.32
N SER A 205 -7.66 -6.26 -3.36
CA SER A 205 -8.49 -6.04 -4.55
C SER A 205 -9.84 -5.44 -4.18
N ALA A 206 -10.31 -4.50 -5.00
CA ALA A 206 -11.65 -3.96 -4.87
C ALA A 206 -12.16 -3.45 -6.24
N PRO A 207 -13.43 -3.76 -6.65
CA PRO A 207 -13.96 -3.39 -7.96
C PRO A 207 -14.24 -1.89 -8.12
N LYS A 208 -14.38 -1.14 -7.03
CA LYS A 208 -14.70 0.30 -7.05
C LYS A 208 -13.57 1.21 -6.57
N GLY A 209 -12.61 0.70 -5.82
CA GLY A 209 -11.45 1.48 -5.38
C GLY A 209 -10.88 1.05 -4.04
N ILE A 210 -9.61 1.39 -3.83
CA ILE A 210 -8.87 1.23 -2.59
C ILE A 210 -8.38 2.60 -2.18
N ALA A 211 -8.67 3.01 -0.94
CA ALA A 211 -8.14 4.23 -0.35
C ALA A 211 -7.16 3.89 0.76
N LEU A 212 -5.95 4.47 0.70
CA LEU A 212 -4.94 4.40 1.74
C LEU A 212 -4.75 5.79 2.33
N SER A 213 -4.94 5.92 3.63
CA SER A 213 -4.85 7.20 4.34
C SER A 213 -4.10 7.03 5.66
N SER A 214 -3.25 7.99 6.01
CA SER A 214 -2.53 8.04 7.27
C SER A 214 -2.60 9.45 7.85
N GLY A 215 -2.69 9.57 9.17
CA GLY A 215 -2.64 10.87 9.88
C GLY A 215 -1.25 11.51 9.90
N GLU A 216 -0.19 10.73 9.64
CA GLU A 216 1.20 11.21 9.66
C GLU A 216 1.94 10.79 8.38
N HIS A 217 2.44 9.56 8.33
CA HIS A 217 3.32 9.09 7.25
C HIS A 217 2.74 7.87 6.55
N LEU A 218 2.86 7.85 5.23
CA LEU A 218 2.64 6.67 4.40
C LEU A 218 3.94 6.34 3.68
N GLN A 219 4.54 5.19 4.00
CA GLN A 219 5.77 4.71 3.37
C GLN A 219 5.47 3.49 2.49
N MET A 220 5.94 3.53 1.25
CA MET A 220 5.97 2.37 0.35
C MET A 220 7.41 2.08 -0.02
N SER A 221 7.86 0.84 0.21
CA SER A 221 9.22 0.39 -0.14
C SER A 221 9.19 -1.05 -0.65
N ALA A 222 10.06 -1.36 -1.59
CA ALA A 222 10.29 -2.70 -2.11
C ALA A 222 11.79 -2.92 -2.26
N SER A 223 12.27 -4.13 -1.99
CA SER A 223 13.68 -4.50 -2.20
C SER A 223 14.08 -4.50 -3.67
N ASP A 224 13.14 -4.87 -4.54
CA ASP A 224 13.36 -4.93 -5.98
C ASP A 224 12.64 -3.77 -6.69
N ASN A 225 11.39 -3.93 -7.07
CA ASN A 225 10.69 -2.99 -7.93
C ASN A 225 9.41 -2.45 -7.31
N LEU A 226 9.16 -1.15 -7.43
CA LEU A 226 7.88 -0.52 -7.21
C LEU A 226 7.24 -0.22 -8.57
N ILE A 227 6.09 -0.87 -8.86
CA ILE A 227 5.39 -0.77 -10.15
C ILE A 227 4.04 -0.09 -9.92
N ALA A 228 3.79 1.02 -10.61
CA ALA A 228 2.53 1.74 -10.55
C ALA A 228 1.97 1.94 -11.97
N THR A 229 0.72 1.55 -12.20
CA THR A 229 0.01 1.74 -13.47
C THR A 229 -1.38 2.34 -13.21
N ALA A 230 -1.80 3.26 -14.06
CA ALA A 230 -3.15 3.82 -14.04
C ALA A 230 -3.76 3.77 -15.44
N GLY A 231 -4.98 3.27 -15.57
CA GLY A 231 -5.70 3.19 -16.85
C GLY A 231 -6.15 4.54 -17.40
N LYS A 232 -6.13 5.60 -16.59
CA LYS A 232 -6.48 6.98 -16.97
C LYS A 232 -5.44 7.95 -16.46
N ASN A 233 -5.64 8.54 -15.29
CA ASN A 233 -4.80 9.61 -14.75
C ASN A 233 -4.03 9.13 -13.53
N ALA A 234 -2.86 9.74 -13.30
CA ALA A 234 -2.13 9.68 -12.06
C ALA A 234 -1.81 11.11 -11.65
N ASP A 235 -2.36 11.56 -10.51
CA ASP A 235 -2.23 12.91 -10.00
C ASP A 235 -1.39 12.90 -8.72
N VAL A 236 -0.35 13.74 -8.66
CA VAL A 236 0.51 13.92 -7.49
C VAL A 236 0.47 15.38 -7.08
N SER A 237 -0.02 15.68 -5.89
CA SER A 237 -0.10 17.02 -5.33
C SER A 237 0.67 17.09 -4.01
N ILE A 238 1.67 17.98 -3.92
CA ILE A 238 2.56 18.12 -2.78
C ILE A 238 2.56 19.57 -2.30
N ALA A 239 2.25 19.78 -1.03
CA ALA A 239 2.14 21.13 -0.47
C ALA A 239 3.49 21.84 -0.25
N LYS A 240 4.59 21.09 -0.10
CA LYS A 240 5.93 21.67 0.15
C LYS A 240 6.93 21.21 -0.92
N ASN A 241 7.63 20.13 -0.70
CA ASN A 241 8.75 19.71 -1.52
C ASN A 241 8.47 18.34 -2.16
N PHE A 242 8.83 18.21 -3.43
CA PHE A 242 8.83 16.94 -4.16
C PHE A 242 10.24 16.65 -4.66
N PHE A 243 10.82 15.52 -4.25
CA PHE A 243 12.15 15.08 -4.65
C PHE A 243 12.08 13.79 -5.45
N ILE A 244 12.76 13.73 -6.58
CA ILE A 244 12.98 12.52 -7.37
C ILE A 244 14.48 12.30 -7.49
N GLY A 245 14.99 11.22 -6.89
CA GLY A 245 16.39 10.81 -7.02
C GLY A 245 16.47 9.43 -7.65
N VAL A 246 17.35 9.26 -8.65
CA VAL A 246 17.59 7.99 -9.33
C VAL A 246 19.10 7.72 -9.42
N GLY A 247 19.50 6.45 -9.20
CA GLY A 247 20.90 6.05 -9.23
C GLY A 247 21.49 6.00 -10.62
N ASN A 248 20.71 5.62 -11.62
CA ASN A 248 21.18 5.46 -13.00
C ASN A 248 20.50 6.45 -13.95
N THR A 249 19.29 6.17 -14.39
CA THR A 249 18.65 6.94 -15.47
C THR A 249 17.22 7.31 -15.11
N LEU A 250 16.85 8.58 -15.31
CA LEU A 250 15.47 9.05 -15.34
C LEU A 250 15.03 9.19 -16.80
N SER A 251 13.97 8.50 -17.22
CA SER A 251 13.36 8.63 -18.53
C SER A 251 11.91 9.11 -18.39
N ILE A 252 11.55 10.17 -19.09
CA ILE A 252 10.18 10.69 -19.14
C ILE A 252 9.73 10.66 -20.60
N PHE A 253 8.72 9.84 -20.91
CA PHE A 253 8.18 9.68 -22.24
C PHE A 253 6.71 10.07 -22.30
N VAL A 254 6.32 10.88 -23.27
CA VAL A 254 4.94 11.29 -23.54
C VAL A 254 4.56 10.91 -24.96
N ARG A 255 3.61 9.95 -25.10
CA ARG A 255 3.15 9.45 -26.42
C ARG A 255 2.46 10.52 -27.25
N LYS A 256 1.60 11.35 -26.63
CA LYS A 256 0.77 12.36 -27.32
C LYS A 256 0.65 13.61 -26.44
N LEU A 257 0.28 14.74 -27.06
CA LEU A 257 -0.08 16.01 -26.43
C LEU A 257 1.06 16.77 -25.71
N GLY A 258 2.30 16.26 -25.72
CA GLY A 258 3.48 16.98 -25.26
C GLY A 258 3.68 17.05 -23.75
N MET A 259 4.70 17.81 -23.33
CA MET A 259 5.11 18.00 -21.94
C MET A 259 5.26 19.50 -21.66
N LYS A 260 4.88 19.95 -20.46
CA LYS A 260 5.07 21.32 -19.97
C LYS A 260 5.87 21.29 -18.66
N LEU A 261 6.89 22.16 -18.57
CA LEU A 261 7.63 22.44 -17.35
C LEU A 261 7.46 23.94 -17.05
N ILE A 262 6.77 24.28 -15.99
CA ILE A 262 6.43 25.66 -15.64
C ILE A 262 6.73 25.89 -14.17
N ALA A 263 7.56 26.89 -13.85
CA ALA A 263 7.69 27.46 -12.53
C ALA A 263 6.96 28.81 -12.53
N ASN A 264 5.95 28.96 -11.69
CA ASN A 264 5.21 30.21 -11.57
C ASN A 264 6.06 31.32 -10.90
N GLN A 265 6.91 30.92 -9.97
CA GLN A 265 7.88 31.80 -9.32
C GLN A 265 9.20 31.06 -9.11
N GLY A 266 10.30 31.79 -9.18
CA GLY A 266 11.66 31.24 -9.08
C GLY A 266 12.17 30.62 -10.40
N PRO A 267 13.46 30.30 -10.46
CA PRO A 267 14.11 29.85 -11.70
C PRO A 267 13.82 28.39 -12.03
N ILE A 268 13.86 28.07 -13.32
CA ILE A 268 14.03 26.70 -13.82
C ILE A 268 15.49 26.51 -14.16
N THR A 269 16.19 25.60 -13.48
CA THR A 269 17.60 25.29 -13.74
C THR A 269 17.73 23.91 -14.35
N VAL A 270 18.36 23.81 -15.54
CA VAL A 270 18.64 22.54 -16.22
C VAL A 270 20.14 22.44 -16.46
N GLN A 271 20.79 21.41 -15.92
CA GLN A 271 22.27 21.27 -15.98
C GLN A 271 22.67 19.83 -16.32
N ALA A 272 23.59 19.67 -17.28
CA ALA A 272 24.42 18.48 -17.45
C ALA A 272 25.81 18.79 -16.89
N GLN A 273 26.09 18.34 -15.66
CA GLN A 273 27.29 18.81 -14.93
C GLN A 273 28.61 18.24 -15.48
N ASN A 274 28.60 17.04 -16.03
CA ASN A 274 29.81 16.33 -16.46
C ASN A 274 29.75 15.80 -17.89
N ASP A 275 28.67 16.13 -18.63
CA ASP A 275 28.46 15.60 -19.98
C ASP A 275 27.66 16.56 -20.84
N LEU A 276 27.28 16.14 -22.04
CA LEU A 276 26.57 16.87 -23.09
C LEU A 276 25.11 17.16 -22.68
N MET A 277 24.61 18.34 -23.06
CA MET A 277 23.19 18.66 -23.11
C MET A 277 22.74 18.87 -24.52
N GLU A 278 21.73 18.14 -24.98
CA GLU A 278 21.15 18.27 -26.32
C GLU A 278 19.70 18.76 -26.25
N LEU A 279 19.36 19.74 -27.08
CA LEU A 279 18.00 20.18 -27.36
C LEU A 279 17.68 19.94 -28.82
N LEU A 280 16.81 18.99 -29.14
CA LEU A 280 16.50 18.59 -30.49
C LEU A 280 15.00 18.72 -30.76
N ALA A 281 14.63 19.38 -31.85
CA ALA A 281 13.26 19.46 -32.31
C ALA A 281 13.19 19.22 -33.84
N ARG A 282 12.21 18.46 -34.29
CA ARG A 282 11.96 18.27 -35.75
C ARG A 282 11.53 19.56 -36.43
N LYS A 283 10.82 20.45 -35.72
CA LYS A 283 10.36 21.73 -36.25
C LYS A 283 11.22 22.87 -35.70
N ALA A 284 10.62 23.91 -35.17
CA ALA A 284 11.32 25.06 -34.62
C ALA A 284 11.70 24.88 -33.16
N ILE A 285 12.81 25.48 -32.77
CA ILE A 285 13.15 25.80 -31.37
C ILE A 285 13.03 27.31 -31.23
N THR A 286 12.22 27.79 -30.30
CA THR A 286 12.08 29.20 -29.99
C THR A 286 12.66 29.49 -28.61
N ILE A 287 13.57 30.43 -28.49
CA ILE A 287 14.16 30.90 -27.23
C ILE A 287 13.85 32.40 -27.13
N THR A 288 13.10 32.80 -26.13
CA THR A 288 12.64 34.19 -25.95
C THR A 288 12.79 34.63 -24.49
N SER A 289 13.43 35.78 -24.29
CA SER A 289 13.32 36.55 -23.04
C SER A 289 12.42 37.75 -23.32
N THR A 290 11.42 37.98 -22.44
CA THR A 290 10.42 39.05 -22.66
C THR A 290 10.79 40.36 -22.03
N GLU A 291 11.68 40.37 -21.03
CA GLU A 291 12.02 41.56 -20.27
C GLU A 291 13.52 41.82 -20.12
N ASP A 292 14.34 40.81 -20.42
CA ASP A 292 15.79 40.89 -20.22
C ASP A 292 16.55 40.21 -21.35
N GLU A 293 17.81 39.91 -21.16
CA GLU A 293 18.74 39.40 -22.18
C GLU A 293 18.69 37.89 -22.37
N ILE A 294 19.20 37.40 -23.48
CA ILE A 294 19.60 36.03 -23.75
C ILE A 294 21.10 35.98 -23.80
N LYS A 295 21.74 35.31 -22.82
CA LYS A 295 23.20 35.12 -22.76
C LYS A 295 23.59 33.75 -23.31
N ILE A 296 24.42 33.74 -24.38
CA ILE A 296 24.99 32.51 -24.94
C ILE A 296 26.51 32.60 -24.79
N THR A 297 27.09 31.75 -23.97
CA THR A 297 28.52 31.81 -23.66
C THR A 297 29.16 30.43 -23.81
N ALA A 298 30.30 30.36 -24.47
CA ALA A 298 31.08 29.14 -24.63
C ALA A 298 32.57 29.42 -24.37
N LYS A 299 33.26 28.48 -23.70
CA LYS A 299 34.68 28.61 -23.39
C LYS A 299 35.55 28.60 -24.64
N LYS A 300 35.18 27.83 -25.68
CA LYS A 300 36.01 27.63 -26.88
C LYS A 300 35.39 28.27 -28.10
N LYS A 301 34.18 27.93 -28.47
CA LYS A 301 33.56 28.32 -29.72
C LYS A 301 32.05 28.32 -29.69
N ILE A 302 31.45 29.32 -30.34
CA ILE A 302 30.03 29.35 -30.69
C ILE A 302 29.94 29.27 -32.24
N THR A 303 29.09 28.38 -32.76
CA THR A 303 28.80 28.30 -34.19
C THR A 303 27.31 28.42 -34.40
N LEU A 304 26.87 29.41 -35.18
CA LEU A 304 25.50 29.53 -35.66
C LEU A 304 25.51 29.18 -37.13
N ASN A 305 24.80 28.13 -37.53
CA ASN A 305 24.82 27.61 -38.89
C ASN A 305 23.39 27.42 -39.41
N ALA A 306 23.10 27.90 -40.57
CA ALA A 306 21.81 27.72 -41.26
C ALA A 306 22.00 27.71 -42.79
N GLY A 307 21.56 26.63 -43.46
CA GLY A 307 21.60 26.51 -44.90
C GLY A 307 23.00 26.65 -45.54
N GLY A 308 24.05 26.31 -44.79
CA GLY A 308 25.44 26.44 -45.23
C GLY A 308 26.08 27.80 -44.97
N SER A 309 25.31 28.82 -44.58
CA SER A 309 25.84 30.10 -44.07
C SER A 309 26.04 30.05 -42.58
N TYR A 310 27.12 30.65 -42.06
CA TYR A 310 27.47 30.56 -40.64
C TYR A 310 28.06 31.84 -40.04
N ILE A 311 27.97 31.95 -38.73
CA ILE A 311 28.76 32.86 -37.90
C ILE A 311 29.52 32.00 -36.90
N ARG A 312 30.84 32.15 -36.81
CA ARG A 312 31.73 31.48 -35.90
C ARG A 312 32.39 32.52 -34.99
N ILE A 313 32.35 32.30 -33.68
CA ILE A 313 32.99 33.15 -32.68
C ILE A 313 33.92 32.25 -31.88
N ASP A 314 35.24 32.55 -31.88
CA ASP A 314 36.26 31.83 -31.12
C ASP A 314 37.39 32.78 -30.69
N GLU A 315 38.46 32.22 -30.12
CA GLU A 315 39.62 33.01 -29.63
C GLU A 315 40.36 33.78 -30.74
N ASN A 316 40.24 33.33 -31.98
CA ASN A 316 40.91 33.94 -33.13
C ASN A 316 40.11 35.11 -33.75
N GLY A 317 38.81 35.16 -33.49
CA GLY A 317 37.96 36.22 -33.99
C GLY A 317 36.51 35.82 -34.25
N ILE A 318 35.84 36.70 -35.01
CA ILE A 318 34.48 36.51 -35.47
C ILE A 318 34.55 36.35 -37.02
N GLU A 319 34.10 35.21 -37.52
CA GLU A 319 34.06 34.89 -38.95
C GLU A 319 32.61 34.70 -39.40
N SER A 320 32.22 35.36 -40.47
CA SER A 320 30.96 35.15 -41.18
C SER A 320 31.25 34.60 -42.58
N GLY A 321 30.61 33.46 -42.94
CA GLY A 321 30.79 32.82 -44.23
C GLY A 321 29.46 32.47 -44.89
N THR A 322 29.39 32.71 -46.23
CA THR A 322 28.23 32.37 -47.03
C THR A 322 28.65 32.14 -48.49
N ALA A 323 27.97 31.24 -49.20
CA ALA A 323 28.09 31.07 -50.65
C ALA A 323 27.22 32.08 -51.45
N GLY A 324 26.31 32.76 -50.78
CA GLY A 324 25.40 33.76 -51.32
C GLY A 324 25.85 35.18 -51.04
N GLU A 325 24.91 36.12 -51.05
CA GLU A 325 25.19 37.53 -50.76
C GLU A 325 25.31 37.80 -49.28
N TYR A 326 26.23 38.65 -48.85
CA TYR A 326 26.37 39.18 -47.50
C TYR A 326 25.92 40.64 -47.46
N LEU A 327 24.72 40.91 -46.98
CA LEU A 327 24.11 42.23 -46.94
C LEU A 327 24.08 42.80 -45.54
N THR A 328 24.61 43.99 -45.35
CA THR A 328 24.52 44.72 -44.07
C THR A 328 23.59 45.93 -44.25
N LYS A 329 22.54 46.03 -43.44
CA LYS A 329 21.63 47.21 -43.39
C LYS A 329 21.84 47.89 -42.04
N ALA A 330 22.41 49.07 -42.04
CA ALA A 330 22.70 49.82 -40.84
C ALA A 330 22.53 51.32 -41.08
N GLY A 331 22.08 52.09 -40.08
CA GLY A 331 22.03 53.57 -40.15
C GLY A 331 23.43 54.21 -40.11
N HIS A 332 24.38 53.53 -39.49
CA HIS A 332 25.80 53.90 -39.47
C HIS A 332 26.66 52.64 -39.40
N TYR A 333 27.77 52.61 -40.13
CA TYR A 333 28.79 51.55 -40.06
C TYR A 333 30.14 52.13 -39.74
N GLY A 334 30.70 51.76 -38.58
CA GLY A 334 31.99 52.25 -38.09
C GLY A 334 32.94 51.10 -37.73
N ARG A 335 34.24 51.32 -37.91
CA ARG A 335 35.32 50.47 -37.36
C ARG A 335 36.01 51.21 -36.24
N LEU A 336 36.01 50.56 -35.06
CA LEU A 336 36.65 51.10 -33.85
C LEU A 336 37.88 50.25 -33.49
N ASP A 337 38.63 50.69 -32.51
CA ASP A 337 39.76 49.95 -31.96
C ASP A 337 39.31 48.60 -31.35
N LYS A 338 40.28 47.69 -31.17
CA LYS A 338 40.05 46.36 -30.61
C LYS A 338 39.48 46.46 -29.18
N ALA A 339 38.47 45.65 -28.88
CA ALA A 339 37.86 45.51 -27.56
C ALA A 339 37.77 44.04 -27.16
N LYS A 340 37.71 43.75 -25.84
CA LYS A 340 37.54 42.43 -25.29
C LYS A 340 36.56 42.50 -24.11
N LEU A 341 35.57 41.58 -24.11
CA LEU A 341 34.66 41.38 -22.97
C LEU A 341 35.10 40.14 -22.19
N PRO A 342 35.33 40.26 -20.87
CA PRO A 342 35.62 39.10 -20.00
C PRO A 342 34.46 38.05 -20.06
N THR A 343 34.82 36.78 -20.06
CA THR A 343 33.85 35.70 -20.03
C THR A 343 33.88 35.00 -18.67
N GLU A 344 32.77 35.02 -17.94
CA GLU A 344 32.63 34.36 -16.64
C GLU A 344 31.82 33.07 -16.81
N PHE A 345 32.23 32.01 -16.11
CA PHE A 345 31.56 30.73 -16.13
C PHE A 345 31.16 30.34 -14.70
N PRO A 346 29.93 29.84 -14.46
CA PRO A 346 29.56 29.30 -13.19
C PRO A 346 30.37 28.03 -12.89
N ALA A 347 30.74 27.84 -11.60
CA ALA A 347 31.36 26.59 -11.16
C ALA A 347 30.34 25.46 -11.16
N LEU A 348 30.62 24.36 -11.85
CA LEU A 348 29.84 23.13 -11.78
C LEU A 348 30.43 22.21 -10.69
N ALA A 349 29.57 21.39 -10.05
CA ALA A 349 30.02 20.43 -9.06
C ALA A 349 30.99 19.40 -9.65
N ALA A 350 32.01 19.03 -8.89
CA ALA A 350 32.91 17.93 -9.27
C ALA A 350 32.13 16.63 -9.38
N LYS A 351 32.60 15.72 -10.25
CA LYS A 351 32.00 14.38 -10.38
C LYS A 351 32.07 13.68 -9.01
N SER A 352 30.93 13.31 -8.46
CA SER A 352 30.87 12.51 -7.21
C SER A 352 31.40 11.11 -7.49
N GLU A 353 32.30 10.62 -6.66
CA GLU A 353 32.66 9.19 -6.66
C GLU A 353 31.42 8.39 -6.25
N ASP A 354 31.19 7.28 -6.94
CA ASP A 354 29.98 6.46 -6.85
C ASP A 354 29.80 5.85 -5.43
N PRO A 355 28.86 6.33 -4.59
CA PRO A 355 28.67 5.79 -3.25
C PRO A 355 27.85 4.47 -3.26
N ILE A 356 27.35 4.03 -4.41
CA ILE A 356 26.44 2.88 -4.54
C ILE A 356 27.15 1.54 -4.30
N LYS A 357 28.48 1.49 -4.43
CA LYS A 357 29.25 0.26 -4.15
C LYS A 357 29.18 -0.26 -2.70
N ARG A 358 28.68 0.52 -1.75
CA ARG A 358 28.55 0.11 -0.33
C ARG A 358 27.26 -0.66 0.00
N TRP A 359 26.26 -0.65 -0.87
CA TRP A 359 24.94 -1.24 -0.58
C TRP A 359 24.66 -2.57 -1.30
N LEU A 360 25.55 -2.99 -2.23
CA LEU A 360 25.37 -4.23 -3.00
C LEU A 360 26.08 -5.47 -2.40
N PHE A 361 26.80 -5.31 -1.29
CA PHE A 361 27.57 -6.40 -0.64
C PHE A 361 27.42 -6.46 0.88
N SER A 362 26.27 -6.02 1.44
CA SER A 362 25.93 -6.25 2.85
C SER A 362 24.66 -7.08 2.99
#